data_a85179b31450ab6ec54a0abed0d86d58
#
_entry.id   a85179b31450ab6ec54a0abed0d86d58
#
_cell.length_a   1.000
_cell.length_b   1.000
_cell.length_c   1.000
_cell.angle_alpha   90.00
_cell.angle_beta   90.00
_cell.angle_gamma   90.00
#
_symmetry.space_group_name_H-M   'P 1'
#
loop_
_entity.id
_entity.type
_entity.pdbx_description
1 polymer ?
#
loop_
_entity_poly.entity_id
_entity_poly.type
_entity_poly.pdbx_seq_one_letter_code
_entity_poly.pdbx_strand_id
1 'polypeptide(L)'
;MSPSSESTEERITRLHGQGIVDLHFDLPMFLYDNRDRKNVLASDFLPEFEAGDIGTAAAGIYIEDQYLPDKALEIALGQVARIYVEVERCDRFTICRSYAEIKNAREQGKIGLLITMEGAEPIGTDLNLLYIFYELGLRVIGLTHARSNATGSGGVFAPTGSSPKGLTAFGCELVRECERVGVILDLAHINPAGFDDILENTTRPVIVSHTNARKYYDIERNISDEQIKMVGARGGVIGINSVLVSPKKEDSTLDRYVDHVAYVIDLIGIDGVGIGFDFFDFIYRRWSEDERVTFHQKFPNVHFIPDLLHHGHARNLTAKLIERGLNDRQIEKILFRNWMRIFEELL
;
A
#
# COMPACT_ATOMS: atom_id res chain seq x y z
N MET A 1 -7.66 -9.96 45.36
CA MET A 1 -8.29 -9.20 44.26
C MET A 1 -7.92 -9.88 42.98
N SER A 2 -8.85 -10.48 42.26
CA SER A 2 -8.60 -11.01 40.94
C SER A 2 -8.20 -9.81 40.05
N PRO A 3 -7.17 -9.92 39.19
CA PRO A 3 -6.88 -8.87 38.24
C PRO A 3 -8.14 -8.66 37.39
N SER A 4 -8.61 -7.42 37.31
CA SER A 4 -9.68 -7.07 36.36
C SER A 4 -9.25 -7.51 34.99
N SER A 5 -10.08 -8.29 34.29
CA SER A 5 -9.78 -8.68 32.88
C SER A 5 -9.68 -7.42 32.07
N GLU A 6 -8.54 -7.27 31.32
CA GLU A 6 -8.32 -6.19 30.37
C GLU A 6 -9.53 -6.09 29.42
N SER A 7 -10.09 -4.92 29.25
CA SER A 7 -11.18 -4.70 28.29
C SER A 7 -10.65 -4.76 26.85
N THR A 8 -11.54 -5.01 25.90
CA THR A 8 -11.14 -5.02 24.45
C THR A 8 -10.51 -3.70 24.04
N GLU A 9 -11.01 -2.57 24.53
CA GLU A 9 -10.48 -1.24 24.18
C GLU A 9 -9.08 -0.99 24.77
N GLU A 10 -8.84 -1.41 26.03
CA GLU A 10 -7.51 -1.37 26.64
C GLU A 10 -6.52 -2.27 25.90
N ARG A 11 -6.96 -3.45 25.48
CA ARG A 11 -6.16 -4.38 24.66
C ARG A 11 -5.78 -3.77 23.30
N ILE A 12 -6.75 -3.14 22.60
CA ILE A 12 -6.50 -2.45 21.35
C ILE A 12 -5.47 -1.33 21.55
N THR A 13 -5.67 -0.47 22.55
CA THR A 13 -4.76 0.63 22.84
C THR A 13 -3.33 0.14 23.12
N ARG A 14 -3.17 -0.94 23.84
CA ARG A 14 -1.86 -1.56 24.08
C ARG A 14 -1.25 -2.13 22.83
N LEU A 15 -2.02 -2.84 22.00
CA LEU A 15 -1.56 -3.41 20.72
C LEU A 15 -1.14 -2.33 19.71
N HIS A 16 -1.79 -1.18 19.73
CA HIS A 16 -1.48 -0.03 18.90
C HIS A 16 -0.32 0.83 19.45
N GLY A 17 0.20 0.56 20.62
CA GLY A 17 1.23 1.36 21.29
C GLY A 17 2.52 1.54 20.49
N GLN A 18 2.76 0.70 19.48
CA GLN A 18 3.88 0.84 18.53
C GLN A 18 3.47 1.56 17.23
N GLY A 19 2.21 1.92 17.07
CA GLY A 19 1.63 2.44 15.84
C GLY A 19 1.45 1.40 14.74
N ILE A 20 0.46 1.58 13.90
CA ILE A 20 0.18 0.73 12.73
C ILE A 20 1.07 1.15 11.56
N VAL A 21 1.44 0.19 10.71
CA VAL A 21 2.09 0.44 9.42
C VAL A 21 1.08 0.16 8.31
N ASP A 22 0.72 1.18 7.54
CA ASP A 22 -0.07 1.07 6.31
C ASP A 22 0.83 1.24 5.09
N LEU A 23 0.87 0.25 4.22
CA LEU A 23 1.84 0.24 3.11
C LEU A 23 1.29 0.75 1.78
N HIS A 24 0.08 1.32 1.77
CA HIS A 24 -0.41 2.04 0.60
C HIS A 24 -1.44 3.12 0.92
N PHE A 25 -1.14 4.34 0.48
CA PHE A 25 -2.04 5.47 0.63
C PHE A 25 -1.77 6.56 -0.43
N ASP A 26 -2.79 6.96 -1.19
CA ASP A 26 -2.74 7.95 -2.30
C ASP A 26 -2.62 9.40 -1.83
N LEU A 27 -1.90 9.60 -0.74
CA LEU A 27 -1.70 10.92 -0.14
C LEU A 27 -1.05 11.95 -1.08
N PRO A 28 0.02 11.60 -1.84
CA PRO A 28 0.73 12.60 -2.64
C PRO A 28 -0.10 13.22 -3.74
N MET A 29 -0.93 12.42 -4.42
CA MET A 29 -1.87 12.89 -5.44
C MET A 29 -2.84 13.91 -4.85
N PHE A 30 -3.46 13.57 -3.72
CA PHE A 30 -4.39 14.48 -3.05
C PHE A 30 -3.74 15.79 -2.59
N LEU A 31 -2.53 15.71 -2.02
CA LEU A 31 -1.78 16.91 -1.62
C LEU A 31 -1.46 17.79 -2.81
N TYR A 32 -1.11 17.19 -3.95
CA TYR A 32 -0.82 17.92 -5.19
C TYR A 32 -2.06 18.60 -5.76
N ASP A 33 -3.20 17.93 -5.79
CA ASP A 33 -4.46 18.49 -6.28
C ASP A 33 -4.97 19.64 -5.39
N ASN A 34 -4.65 19.59 -4.10
CA ASN A 34 -4.98 20.64 -3.14
C ASN A 34 -3.82 21.59 -2.86
N ARG A 35 -2.85 21.74 -3.80
CA ARG A 35 -1.62 22.54 -3.60
C ARG A 35 -1.85 24.02 -3.31
N ASP A 36 -3.00 24.57 -3.65
CA ASP A 36 -3.40 25.95 -3.34
C ASP A 36 -3.83 26.12 -1.88
N ARG A 37 -4.13 25.03 -1.18
CA ARG A 37 -4.42 25.01 0.26
C ARG A 37 -3.13 24.88 1.08
N LYS A 38 -3.17 25.32 2.33
CA LYS A 38 -2.07 25.18 3.30
C LYS A 38 -2.45 24.21 4.40
N ASN A 39 -1.46 23.50 4.95
CA ASN A 39 -1.60 22.60 6.08
C ASN A 39 -2.60 21.45 5.82
N VAL A 40 -2.70 20.97 4.58
CA VAL A 40 -3.65 19.92 4.18
C VAL A 40 -3.38 18.64 4.97
N LEU A 41 -2.09 18.29 5.14
CA LEU A 41 -1.70 17.11 5.92
C LEU A 41 -2.16 17.21 7.38
N ALA A 42 -2.00 18.37 7.99
CA ALA A 42 -2.41 18.61 9.38
C ALA A 42 -3.93 18.70 9.56
N SER A 43 -4.64 19.34 8.62
CA SER A 43 -6.08 19.59 8.75
C SER A 43 -6.95 18.40 8.32
N ASP A 44 -6.55 17.71 7.25
CA ASP A 44 -7.40 16.71 6.61
C ASP A 44 -7.03 15.27 7.06
N PHE A 45 -5.76 15.02 7.43
CA PHE A 45 -5.28 13.66 7.67
C PHE A 45 -4.80 13.39 9.10
N LEU A 46 -4.14 14.34 9.76
CA LEU A 46 -3.60 14.11 11.11
C LEU A 46 -4.64 13.59 12.10
N PRO A 47 -5.89 14.12 12.16
CA PRO A 47 -6.89 13.60 13.09
C PRO A 47 -7.26 12.12 12.85
N GLU A 48 -7.31 11.70 11.57
CA GLU A 48 -7.61 10.30 11.22
C GLU A 48 -6.44 9.37 11.54
N PHE A 49 -5.20 9.83 11.29
CA PHE A 49 -3.99 9.08 11.61
C PHE A 49 -3.83 8.90 13.12
N GLU A 50 -4.09 9.95 13.90
CA GLU A 50 -4.06 9.88 15.37
C GLU A 50 -5.16 8.98 15.91
N ALA A 51 -6.39 9.09 15.41
CA ALA A 51 -7.51 8.25 15.84
C ALA A 51 -7.30 6.75 15.52
N GLY A 52 -6.56 6.45 14.46
CA GLY A 52 -6.23 5.08 14.05
C GLY A 52 -4.89 4.58 14.58
N ASP A 53 -4.16 5.39 15.36
CA ASP A 53 -2.83 5.07 15.88
C ASP A 53 -1.82 4.70 14.75
N ILE A 54 -1.88 5.41 13.61
CA ILE A 54 -0.97 5.16 12.49
C ILE A 54 0.43 5.69 12.81
N GLY A 55 1.41 4.81 12.86
CA GLY A 55 2.80 5.18 13.13
C GLY A 55 3.67 5.33 11.87
N THR A 56 3.27 4.67 10.78
CA THR A 56 3.97 4.75 9.49
C THR A 56 2.98 4.54 8.35
N ALA A 57 3.05 5.35 7.31
CA ALA A 57 2.26 5.16 6.10
C ALA A 57 3.13 5.32 4.85
N ALA A 58 2.90 4.46 3.85
CA ALA A 58 3.45 4.64 2.52
C ALA A 58 2.67 5.74 1.80
N ALA A 59 3.39 6.74 1.29
CA ALA A 59 2.86 7.82 0.49
C ALA A 59 3.09 7.49 -0.99
N GLY A 60 2.08 6.92 -1.65
CA GLY A 60 2.14 6.38 -3.02
C GLY A 60 2.05 7.48 -4.07
N ILE A 61 3.14 7.73 -4.81
CA ILE A 61 3.11 8.58 -5.99
C ILE A 61 2.35 7.83 -7.08
N TYR A 62 1.21 8.35 -7.49
CA TYR A 62 0.40 7.84 -8.58
C TYR A 62 0.17 8.93 -9.64
N ILE A 63 0.20 8.55 -10.91
CA ILE A 63 -0.02 9.47 -12.02
C ILE A 63 -1.36 9.15 -12.68
N GLU A 64 -2.30 10.07 -12.61
CA GLU A 64 -3.59 9.93 -13.25
C GLU A 64 -3.46 9.93 -14.79
N ASP A 65 -4.37 9.23 -15.47
CA ASP A 65 -4.37 9.07 -16.93
C ASP A 65 -4.34 10.39 -17.70
N GLN A 66 -4.95 11.45 -17.16
CA GLN A 66 -4.99 12.78 -17.80
C GLN A 66 -3.62 13.43 -17.96
N TYR A 67 -2.60 12.98 -17.22
CA TYR A 67 -1.24 13.49 -17.26
C TYR A 67 -0.30 12.60 -18.10
N LEU A 68 -0.79 11.48 -18.62
CA LEU A 68 0.00 10.52 -19.37
C LEU A 68 -0.07 10.76 -20.88
N PRO A 69 1.02 10.44 -21.61
CA PRO A 69 2.35 10.05 -21.09
C PRO A 69 3.24 11.24 -20.74
N ASP A 70 2.92 12.46 -21.21
CA ASP A 70 3.86 13.56 -21.37
C ASP A 70 4.24 14.28 -20.08
N LYS A 71 3.40 14.22 -19.05
CA LYS A 71 3.58 14.95 -17.78
C LYS A 71 3.92 14.06 -16.60
N ALA A 72 4.15 12.76 -16.79
CA ALA A 72 4.33 11.83 -15.68
C ALA A 72 5.46 12.26 -14.72
N LEU A 73 6.62 12.63 -15.26
CA LEU A 73 7.76 13.08 -14.46
C LEU A 73 7.46 14.42 -13.74
N GLU A 74 6.87 15.39 -14.43
CA GLU A 74 6.52 16.71 -13.86
C GLU A 74 5.56 16.54 -12.67
N ILE A 75 4.51 15.75 -12.85
CA ILE A 75 3.49 15.52 -11.81
C ILE A 75 4.08 14.76 -10.62
N ALA A 76 4.89 13.72 -10.86
CA ALA A 76 5.57 12.99 -9.79
C ALA A 76 6.47 13.89 -8.94
N LEU A 77 7.28 14.73 -9.57
CA LEU A 77 8.11 15.71 -8.86
C LEU A 77 7.26 16.73 -8.09
N GLY A 78 6.14 17.15 -8.66
CA GLY A 78 5.18 18.02 -7.99
C GLY A 78 4.54 17.38 -6.76
N GLN A 79 4.19 16.08 -6.83
CA GLN A 79 3.67 15.31 -5.70
C GLN A 79 4.73 15.17 -4.60
N VAL A 80 5.98 14.82 -4.95
CA VAL A 80 7.09 14.77 -3.98
C VAL A 80 7.31 16.12 -3.33
N ALA A 81 7.42 17.19 -4.11
CA ALA A 81 7.63 18.53 -3.58
C ALA A 81 6.51 18.91 -2.59
N ARG A 82 5.27 18.50 -2.88
CA ARG A 82 4.14 18.79 -2.01
C ARG A 82 4.19 18.02 -0.67
N ILE A 83 4.64 16.77 -0.67
CA ILE A 83 4.89 16.02 0.58
C ILE A 83 5.89 16.79 1.46
N TYR A 84 7.03 17.21 0.89
CA TYR A 84 8.06 17.94 1.64
C TYR A 84 7.51 19.24 2.25
N VAL A 85 6.77 20.03 1.48
CA VAL A 85 6.17 21.29 1.94
C VAL A 85 5.17 21.08 3.08
N GLU A 86 4.34 20.02 3.01
CA GLU A 86 3.35 19.75 4.04
C GLU A 86 3.98 19.17 5.32
N VAL A 87 5.01 18.33 5.18
CA VAL A 87 5.78 17.79 6.32
C VAL A 87 6.53 18.90 7.04
N GLU A 88 7.14 19.86 6.32
CA GLU A 88 7.78 21.04 6.92
C GLU A 88 6.81 21.87 7.79
N ARG A 89 5.52 21.87 7.42
CA ARG A 89 4.46 22.62 8.13
C ARG A 89 3.80 21.88 9.28
N CYS A 90 4.07 20.58 9.42
CA CYS A 90 3.44 19.74 10.44
C CYS A 90 4.49 18.83 11.09
N ASP A 91 4.97 19.20 12.27
CA ASP A 91 6.01 18.51 13.03
C ASP A 91 5.59 17.10 13.52
N ARG A 92 4.31 16.75 13.40
CA ARG A 92 3.80 15.41 13.67
C ARG A 92 4.17 14.39 12.60
N PHE A 93 4.55 14.84 11.40
CA PHE A 93 4.99 13.95 10.31
C PHE A 93 6.48 14.10 10.04
N THR A 94 7.09 13.04 9.49
CA THR A 94 8.47 13.07 9.01
C THR A 94 8.63 12.12 7.83
N ILE A 95 9.46 12.46 6.85
CA ILE A 95 9.81 11.56 5.74
C ILE A 95 10.88 10.59 6.23
N CYS A 96 10.66 9.29 6.03
CA CYS A 96 11.58 8.23 6.40
C CYS A 96 12.20 7.57 5.16
N ARG A 97 13.53 7.43 5.16
CA ARG A 97 14.31 6.86 4.07
C ARG A 97 15.07 5.60 4.46
N SER A 98 15.00 5.22 5.74
CA SER A 98 15.67 4.05 6.30
C SER A 98 14.87 3.46 7.46
N TYR A 99 15.14 2.21 7.80
CA TYR A 99 14.59 1.57 8.99
C TYR A 99 14.88 2.34 10.27
N ALA A 100 16.12 2.88 10.39
CA ALA A 100 16.50 3.69 11.54
C ALA A 100 15.65 4.98 11.67
N GLU A 101 15.35 5.64 10.56
CA GLU A 101 14.49 6.83 10.56
C GLU A 101 13.04 6.50 10.92
N ILE A 102 12.50 5.35 10.44
CA ILE A 102 11.17 4.87 10.81
C ILE A 102 11.10 4.61 12.32
N LYS A 103 12.08 3.92 12.89
CA LYS A 103 12.16 3.69 14.34
C LYS A 103 12.21 5.01 15.12
N ASN A 104 13.10 5.91 14.73
CA ASN A 104 13.25 7.20 15.38
C ASN A 104 11.98 8.04 15.33
N ALA A 105 11.27 8.06 14.20
CA ALA A 105 9.98 8.72 14.08
C ALA A 105 8.99 8.19 15.12
N ARG A 106 8.87 6.87 15.23
CA ARG A 106 7.97 6.20 16.19
C ARG A 106 8.35 6.50 17.64
N GLU A 107 9.64 6.47 17.99
CA GLU A 107 10.15 6.79 19.33
C GLU A 107 9.87 8.26 19.72
N GLN A 108 9.83 9.16 18.73
CA GLN A 108 9.47 10.57 18.90
C GLN A 108 7.95 10.83 18.86
N GLY A 109 7.12 9.81 18.70
CA GLY A 109 5.66 9.95 18.56
C GLY A 109 5.24 10.66 17.27
N LYS A 110 6.10 10.62 16.23
CA LYS A 110 5.80 11.15 14.90
C LYS A 110 5.29 10.04 13.98
N ILE A 111 4.58 10.46 12.94
CA ILE A 111 4.11 9.58 11.87
C ILE A 111 5.16 9.59 10.76
N GLY A 112 5.75 8.43 10.47
CA GLY A 112 6.72 8.26 9.39
C GLY A 112 6.01 8.13 8.04
N LEU A 113 6.40 8.96 7.06
CA LEU A 113 5.96 8.81 5.66
C LEU A 113 7.08 8.17 4.85
N LEU A 114 6.80 7.02 4.25
CA LEU A 114 7.68 6.32 3.32
C LEU A 114 7.23 6.66 1.89
N ILE A 115 8.06 7.34 1.11
CA ILE A 115 7.72 7.66 -0.28
C ILE A 115 7.80 6.39 -1.11
N THR A 116 6.70 6.06 -1.77
CA THR A 116 6.55 4.92 -2.68
C THR A 116 6.09 5.39 -4.06
N MET A 117 6.21 4.56 -5.08
CA MET A 117 5.75 4.87 -6.44
C MET A 117 4.86 3.74 -6.94
N GLU A 118 3.66 4.09 -7.36
CA GLU A 118 2.67 3.18 -7.92
C GLU A 118 2.55 3.38 -9.43
N GLY A 119 3.33 2.58 -10.15
CA GLY A 119 3.53 2.73 -11.59
C GLY A 119 4.78 3.56 -11.93
N ALA A 120 5.68 2.96 -12.72
CA ALA A 120 6.97 3.54 -13.09
C ALA A 120 6.89 4.52 -14.27
N GLU A 121 5.71 5.08 -14.57
CA GLU A 121 5.54 6.08 -15.63
C GLU A 121 6.50 7.27 -15.47
N PRO A 122 6.78 7.79 -14.25
CA PRO A 122 7.74 8.88 -14.07
C PRO A 122 9.19 8.54 -14.42
N ILE A 123 9.56 7.25 -14.38
CA ILE A 123 10.89 6.77 -14.79
C ILE A 123 10.99 6.74 -16.33
N GLY A 124 9.85 6.55 -17.03
CA GLY A 124 9.81 6.46 -18.48
C GLY A 124 10.72 5.35 -19.01
N THR A 125 11.77 5.71 -19.74
CA THR A 125 12.79 4.80 -20.27
C THR A 125 14.22 5.22 -19.89
N ASP A 126 14.38 6.06 -18.86
CA ASP A 126 15.68 6.53 -18.38
C ASP A 126 15.93 6.06 -16.93
N LEU A 127 16.75 5.01 -16.78
CA LEU A 127 17.12 4.45 -15.48
C LEU A 127 17.78 5.47 -14.53
N ASN A 128 18.38 6.57 -15.06
CA ASN A 128 18.99 7.57 -14.21
C ASN A 128 17.94 8.29 -13.34
N LEU A 129 16.68 8.33 -13.76
CA LEU A 129 15.60 8.92 -12.99
C LEU A 129 15.31 8.13 -11.70
N LEU A 130 15.58 6.82 -11.67
CA LEU A 130 15.46 6.02 -10.44
C LEU A 130 16.36 6.59 -9.33
N TYR A 131 17.60 7.01 -9.66
CA TYR A 131 18.53 7.61 -8.69
C TYR A 131 18.00 8.93 -8.16
N ILE A 132 17.44 9.76 -9.04
CA ILE A 132 16.87 11.04 -8.62
C ILE A 132 15.71 10.81 -7.64
N PHE A 133 14.80 9.90 -7.96
CA PHE A 133 13.70 9.57 -7.05
C PHE A 133 14.20 8.93 -5.74
N TYR A 134 15.24 8.08 -5.79
CA TYR A 134 15.87 7.52 -4.60
C TYR A 134 16.44 8.61 -3.67
N GLU A 135 17.16 9.58 -4.22
CA GLU A 135 17.66 10.74 -3.47
C GLU A 135 16.51 11.61 -2.90
N LEU A 136 15.41 11.72 -3.63
CA LEU A 136 14.19 12.39 -3.16
C LEU A 136 13.43 11.57 -2.10
N GLY A 137 13.85 10.36 -1.78
CA GLY A 137 13.30 9.54 -0.71
C GLY A 137 12.47 8.34 -1.14
N LEU A 138 12.37 8.03 -2.44
CA LEU A 138 11.71 6.82 -2.93
C LEU A 138 12.37 5.57 -2.34
N ARG A 139 11.58 4.66 -1.76
CA ARG A 139 12.07 3.40 -1.17
C ARG A 139 11.33 2.16 -1.63
N VAL A 140 10.16 2.32 -2.22
CA VAL A 140 9.35 1.21 -2.74
C VAL A 140 8.84 1.60 -4.12
N ILE A 141 8.85 0.68 -5.07
CA ILE A 141 8.33 0.91 -6.43
C ILE A 141 7.50 -0.28 -6.92
N GLY A 142 6.26 -0.02 -7.30
CA GLY A 142 5.45 -0.86 -8.17
C GLY A 142 5.67 -0.45 -9.62
N LEU A 143 5.91 -1.42 -10.51
CA LEU A 143 6.27 -1.11 -11.90
C LEU A 143 5.08 -0.61 -12.73
N THR A 144 3.88 -1.06 -12.40
CA THR A 144 2.65 -0.71 -13.14
C THR A 144 1.51 -0.42 -12.18
N HIS A 145 0.57 0.39 -12.61
CA HIS A 145 -0.80 0.35 -12.14
C HIS A 145 -1.63 -0.60 -13.05
N ALA A 146 -2.97 -0.51 -13.05
CA ALA A 146 -3.86 -1.34 -13.90
C ALA A 146 -3.83 -0.93 -15.40
N ARG A 147 -2.64 -0.64 -15.92
CA ARG A 147 -2.39 -0.23 -17.32
C ARG A 147 -0.98 -0.65 -17.74
N SER A 148 -0.73 -0.69 -19.05
CA SER A 148 0.62 -0.91 -19.58
C SER A 148 1.41 0.40 -19.62
N ASN A 149 2.72 0.30 -19.34
CA ASN A 149 3.68 1.40 -19.47
C ASN A 149 5.00 0.89 -20.09
N ALA A 150 6.08 1.67 -20.00
CA ALA A 150 7.38 1.30 -20.55
C ALA A 150 7.99 0.04 -19.89
N THR A 151 7.57 -0.33 -18.68
CA THR A 151 8.14 -1.46 -17.92
C THR A 151 7.41 -2.77 -18.14
N GLY A 152 6.10 -2.75 -18.38
CA GLY A 152 5.28 -3.96 -18.49
C GLY A 152 3.79 -3.67 -18.54
N SER A 153 3.02 -4.70 -18.24
CA SER A 153 1.55 -4.62 -18.21
C SER A 153 1.00 -4.84 -16.81
N GLY A 154 0.07 -3.98 -16.40
CA GLY A 154 -0.65 -4.13 -15.15
C GLY A 154 -1.74 -5.20 -15.22
N GLY A 155 -2.11 -5.73 -14.06
CA GLY A 155 -3.24 -6.63 -13.88
C GLY A 155 -4.57 -5.91 -14.08
N VAL A 156 -5.46 -6.53 -14.82
CA VAL A 156 -6.78 -5.97 -15.12
C VAL A 156 -7.84 -6.40 -14.12
N PHE A 157 -8.96 -5.67 -14.09
CA PHE A 157 -10.13 -5.97 -13.25
C PHE A 157 -11.05 -7.02 -13.92
N ALA A 158 -10.43 -8.06 -14.47
CA ALA A 158 -11.06 -9.19 -15.14
C ALA A 158 -10.33 -10.49 -14.77
N PRO A 159 -10.94 -11.68 -15.01
CA PRO A 159 -10.28 -12.96 -14.76
C PRO A 159 -8.97 -13.13 -15.52
N THR A 160 -8.11 -13.99 -14.99
CA THR A 160 -6.76 -14.27 -15.53
C THR A 160 -6.77 -14.64 -17.01
N GLY A 161 -5.72 -14.22 -17.73
CA GLY A 161 -5.55 -14.47 -19.17
C GLY A 161 -5.93 -13.29 -20.05
N SER A 162 -6.39 -12.20 -19.45
CA SER A 162 -6.77 -10.97 -20.17
C SER A 162 -5.56 -10.09 -20.55
N SER A 163 -4.43 -10.23 -19.85
CA SER A 163 -3.19 -9.48 -20.07
C SER A 163 -2.06 -10.39 -20.59
N PRO A 164 -1.71 -10.34 -21.89
CA PRO A 164 -0.86 -11.36 -22.51
C PRO A 164 0.64 -11.17 -22.33
N LYS A 165 1.13 -10.03 -21.83
CA LYS A 165 2.57 -9.70 -21.81
C LYS A 165 3.05 -9.39 -20.40
N GLY A 166 4.22 -9.92 -20.04
CA GLY A 166 4.96 -9.61 -18.83
C GLY A 166 5.76 -8.30 -18.94
N LEU A 167 6.96 -8.29 -18.38
CA LEU A 167 7.86 -7.16 -18.42
C LEU A 167 8.42 -6.93 -19.83
N THR A 168 8.74 -5.69 -20.12
CA THR A 168 9.58 -5.33 -21.26
C THR A 168 11.07 -5.57 -20.92
N ALA A 169 11.96 -5.48 -21.90
CA ALA A 169 13.39 -5.51 -21.64
C ALA A 169 13.81 -4.40 -20.66
N PHE A 170 13.25 -3.19 -20.82
CA PHE A 170 13.46 -2.08 -19.89
C PHE A 170 12.93 -2.39 -18.48
N GLY A 171 11.76 -3.03 -18.37
CA GLY A 171 11.21 -3.45 -17.08
C GLY A 171 12.14 -4.41 -16.34
N CYS A 172 12.72 -5.41 -17.04
CA CYS A 172 13.71 -6.31 -16.47
C CYS A 172 15.00 -5.59 -16.02
N GLU A 173 15.44 -4.57 -16.77
CA GLU A 173 16.58 -3.74 -16.39
C GLU A 173 16.25 -2.91 -15.14
N LEU A 174 15.07 -2.29 -15.09
CA LEU A 174 14.62 -1.52 -13.92
C LEU A 174 14.54 -2.38 -12.65
N VAL A 175 14.03 -3.63 -12.74
CA VAL A 175 14.00 -4.58 -11.61
C VAL A 175 15.40 -4.78 -11.03
N ARG A 176 16.39 -5.10 -11.90
CA ARG A 176 17.78 -5.31 -11.47
C ARG A 176 18.40 -4.04 -10.88
N GLU A 177 18.07 -2.90 -11.45
CA GLU A 177 18.56 -1.61 -10.95
C GLU A 177 17.94 -1.23 -9.60
N CYS A 178 16.65 -1.50 -9.38
CA CYS A 178 16.01 -1.35 -8.07
C CYS A 178 16.72 -2.19 -7.00
N GLU A 179 17.03 -3.46 -7.29
CA GLU A 179 17.78 -4.32 -6.37
C GLU A 179 19.16 -3.75 -6.06
N ARG A 180 19.89 -3.22 -7.07
CA ARG A 180 21.23 -2.65 -6.91
C ARG A 180 21.23 -1.36 -6.09
N VAL A 181 20.24 -0.50 -6.27
CA VAL A 181 20.10 0.79 -5.58
C VAL A 181 19.55 0.62 -4.17
N GLY A 182 18.80 -0.45 -3.91
CA GLY A 182 18.15 -0.71 -2.64
C GLY A 182 16.70 -0.19 -2.57
N VAL A 183 16.02 -0.13 -3.73
CA VAL A 183 14.58 0.16 -3.79
C VAL A 183 13.82 -1.17 -3.72
N ILE A 184 12.84 -1.26 -2.82
CA ILE A 184 12.02 -2.45 -2.63
C ILE A 184 11.05 -2.59 -3.80
N LEU A 185 10.97 -3.80 -4.38
CA LEU A 185 10.03 -4.12 -5.44
C LEU A 185 8.66 -4.48 -4.86
N ASP A 186 7.66 -3.76 -5.31
CA ASP A 186 6.25 -4.00 -5.01
C ASP A 186 5.55 -4.63 -6.21
N LEU A 187 4.92 -5.78 -5.98
CA LEU A 187 4.22 -6.55 -7.00
C LEU A 187 2.71 -6.26 -7.03
N ALA A 188 2.24 -5.25 -6.29
CA ALA A 188 0.87 -4.77 -6.43
C ALA A 188 0.62 -4.30 -7.88
N HIS A 189 -0.56 -4.54 -8.39
CA HIS A 189 -1.01 -4.19 -9.74
C HIS A 189 -0.30 -4.86 -10.94
N ILE A 190 0.85 -5.51 -10.77
CA ILE A 190 1.48 -6.19 -11.90
C ILE A 190 0.62 -7.38 -12.37
N ASN A 191 0.57 -7.64 -13.67
CA ASN A 191 -0.14 -8.81 -14.18
C ASN A 191 0.61 -10.12 -13.85
N PRO A 192 -0.04 -11.31 -13.99
CA PRO A 192 0.58 -12.58 -13.62
C PRO A 192 1.92 -12.85 -14.32
N ALA A 193 2.04 -12.56 -15.62
CA ALA A 193 3.29 -12.77 -16.35
C ALA A 193 4.41 -11.84 -15.87
N GLY A 194 4.10 -10.56 -15.62
CA GLY A 194 5.07 -9.61 -15.05
C GLY A 194 5.46 -9.96 -13.61
N PHE A 195 4.55 -10.57 -12.85
CA PHE A 195 4.84 -11.07 -11.51
C PHE A 195 5.94 -12.14 -11.55
N ASP A 196 5.81 -13.11 -12.45
CA ASP A 196 6.81 -14.17 -12.65
C ASP A 196 8.14 -13.57 -13.14
N ASP A 197 8.10 -12.66 -14.13
CA ASP A 197 9.28 -11.99 -14.66
C ASP A 197 10.05 -11.20 -13.57
N ILE A 198 9.35 -10.49 -12.65
CA ILE A 198 10.00 -9.80 -11.53
C ILE A 198 10.74 -10.81 -10.66
N LEU A 199 10.07 -11.91 -10.28
CA LEU A 199 10.68 -12.94 -9.44
C LEU A 199 11.89 -13.63 -10.10
N GLU A 200 11.94 -13.73 -11.42
CA GLU A 200 13.09 -14.24 -12.16
C GLU A 200 14.27 -13.26 -12.20
N ASN A 201 14.01 -11.97 -12.09
CA ASN A 201 15.01 -10.91 -12.21
C ASN A 201 15.48 -10.31 -10.88
N THR A 202 14.98 -10.77 -9.72
CA THR A 202 15.43 -10.36 -8.38
C THR A 202 15.69 -11.55 -7.48
N THR A 203 16.66 -11.41 -6.57
CA THR A 203 16.98 -12.41 -5.55
C THR A 203 16.52 -11.99 -4.15
N ARG A 204 16.19 -10.71 -3.98
CA ARG A 204 15.76 -10.14 -2.69
C ARG A 204 14.30 -10.46 -2.36
N PRO A 205 13.87 -10.35 -1.11
CA PRO A 205 12.46 -10.36 -0.76
C PRO A 205 11.70 -9.29 -1.56
N VAL A 206 10.48 -9.63 -1.97
CA VAL A 206 9.53 -8.73 -2.63
C VAL A 206 8.32 -8.52 -1.75
N ILE A 207 7.58 -7.47 -1.99
CA ILE A 207 6.33 -7.22 -1.28
C ILE A 207 5.16 -7.15 -2.25
N VAL A 208 3.95 -7.27 -1.71
CA VAL A 208 2.72 -6.81 -2.35
C VAL A 208 2.10 -5.81 -1.39
N SER A 209 2.28 -4.53 -1.65
CA SER A 209 1.90 -3.46 -0.71
C SER A 209 0.43 -3.49 -0.35
N HIS A 210 -0.44 -3.78 -1.34
CA HIS A 210 -1.89 -3.81 -1.19
C HIS A 210 -2.53 -4.71 -2.26
N THR A 211 -3.23 -5.76 -1.82
CA THR A 211 -3.95 -6.69 -2.70
C THR A 211 -4.92 -7.56 -1.90
N ASN A 212 -5.64 -8.45 -2.61
CA ASN A 212 -6.54 -9.42 -2.02
C ASN A 212 -6.35 -10.81 -2.66
N ALA A 213 -6.88 -11.86 -2.06
CA ALA A 213 -6.81 -13.21 -2.60
C ALA A 213 -7.86 -13.43 -3.68
N ARG A 214 -7.50 -14.01 -4.82
CA ARG A 214 -8.42 -14.40 -5.91
C ARG A 214 -9.52 -15.34 -5.47
N LYS A 215 -9.27 -16.13 -4.46
CA LYS A 215 -10.28 -17.03 -3.89
C LYS A 215 -11.62 -16.36 -3.65
N TYR A 216 -11.62 -15.10 -3.20
CA TYR A 216 -12.85 -14.39 -2.87
C TYR A 216 -13.32 -13.43 -3.96
N TYR A 217 -12.39 -12.97 -4.80
CA TYR A 217 -12.71 -12.15 -5.96
C TYR A 217 -11.69 -12.41 -7.07
N ASP A 218 -12.08 -13.22 -8.07
CA ASP A 218 -11.21 -13.69 -9.15
C ASP A 218 -11.05 -12.64 -10.25
N ILE A 219 -10.04 -11.80 -10.07
CA ILE A 219 -9.55 -10.80 -11.04
C ILE A 219 -8.02 -10.79 -11.01
N GLU A 220 -7.37 -10.36 -12.11
CA GLU A 220 -5.90 -10.29 -12.15
C GLU A 220 -5.31 -9.30 -11.14
N ARG A 221 -6.08 -8.27 -10.76
CA ARG A 221 -5.67 -7.31 -9.72
C ARG A 221 -5.45 -7.97 -8.35
N ASN A 222 -6.17 -9.04 -8.06
CA ASN A 222 -5.97 -9.87 -6.88
C ASN A 222 -4.98 -10.99 -7.19
N ILE A 223 -4.28 -11.50 -6.18
CA ILE A 223 -3.22 -12.51 -6.37
C ILE A 223 -3.71 -13.95 -6.16
N SER A 224 -3.16 -14.88 -6.94
CA SER A 224 -3.47 -16.31 -6.85
C SER A 224 -2.77 -16.97 -5.67
N ASP A 225 -3.18 -18.22 -5.35
CA ASP A 225 -2.54 -19.03 -4.31
C ASP A 225 -1.06 -19.28 -4.61
N GLU A 226 -0.71 -19.47 -5.88
CA GLU A 226 0.66 -19.66 -6.33
C GLU A 226 1.49 -18.39 -6.10
N GLN A 227 0.97 -17.22 -6.48
CA GLN A 227 1.62 -15.92 -6.26
C GLN A 227 1.80 -15.65 -4.75
N ILE A 228 0.78 -15.92 -3.92
CA ILE A 228 0.88 -15.81 -2.45
C ILE A 228 2.05 -16.67 -1.94
N LYS A 229 2.10 -17.95 -2.36
CA LYS A 229 3.17 -18.88 -1.95
C LYS A 229 4.55 -18.44 -2.43
N MET A 230 4.67 -17.87 -3.64
CA MET A 230 5.93 -17.35 -4.17
C MET A 230 6.46 -16.18 -3.33
N VAL A 231 5.59 -15.24 -2.93
CA VAL A 231 5.97 -14.13 -2.03
C VAL A 231 6.42 -14.67 -0.67
N GLY A 232 5.64 -15.59 -0.09
CA GLY A 232 5.99 -16.22 1.20
C GLY A 232 7.31 -16.98 1.17
N ALA A 233 7.59 -17.72 0.10
CA ALA A 233 8.83 -18.47 -0.08
C ALA A 233 10.07 -17.57 -0.14
N ARG A 234 9.91 -16.30 -0.49
CA ARG A 234 10.97 -15.27 -0.51
C ARG A 234 11.03 -14.43 0.78
N GLY A 235 10.25 -14.78 1.81
CA GLY A 235 10.19 -14.02 3.05
C GLY A 235 9.45 -12.69 2.92
N GLY A 236 8.72 -12.47 1.82
CA GLY A 236 7.96 -11.26 1.56
C GLY A 236 6.74 -11.08 2.45
N VAL A 237 6.05 -9.96 2.28
CA VAL A 237 4.81 -9.61 3.01
C VAL A 237 3.76 -9.12 2.02
N ILE A 238 2.52 -9.52 2.27
CA ILE A 238 1.33 -9.15 1.49
C ILE A 238 0.43 -8.27 2.35
N GLY A 239 0.26 -7.01 1.94
CA GLY A 239 -0.69 -6.06 2.51
C GLY A 239 -2.10 -6.34 2.01
N ILE A 240 -3.05 -6.49 2.91
CA ILE A 240 -4.46 -6.70 2.54
C ILE A 240 -5.13 -5.34 2.31
N ASN A 241 -5.82 -5.24 1.18
CA ASN A 241 -6.47 -4.05 0.67
C ASN A 241 -7.92 -3.96 1.22
N SER A 242 -8.38 -2.74 1.55
CA SER A 242 -9.74 -2.49 2.07
C SER A 242 -10.82 -2.42 0.99
N VAL A 243 -10.42 -2.36 -0.28
CA VAL A 243 -11.33 -2.46 -1.43
C VAL A 243 -11.10 -3.77 -2.18
N LEU A 244 -11.95 -4.11 -3.13
CA LEU A 244 -11.83 -5.36 -3.92
C LEU A 244 -11.84 -6.65 -3.08
N VAL A 245 -12.40 -6.62 -1.87
CA VAL A 245 -12.53 -7.80 -1.01
C VAL A 245 -13.63 -8.75 -1.49
N SER A 246 -14.60 -8.24 -2.27
CA SER A 246 -15.69 -9.00 -2.88
C SER A 246 -16.19 -8.31 -4.16
N PRO A 247 -16.68 -9.06 -5.16
CA PRO A 247 -17.38 -8.48 -6.31
C PRO A 247 -18.76 -7.92 -5.95
N LYS A 248 -19.28 -8.20 -4.75
CA LYS A 248 -20.60 -7.79 -4.29
C LYS A 248 -20.49 -6.78 -3.16
N LYS A 249 -21.28 -5.72 -3.25
CA LYS A 249 -21.31 -4.65 -2.25
C LYS A 249 -21.69 -5.16 -0.85
N GLU A 250 -22.70 -6.03 -0.77
CA GLU A 250 -23.18 -6.61 0.48
C GLU A 250 -22.17 -7.51 1.19
N ASP A 251 -21.23 -8.09 0.45
CA ASP A 251 -20.15 -8.92 0.96
C ASP A 251 -18.86 -8.12 1.20
N SER A 252 -18.82 -6.83 0.85
CA SER A 252 -17.68 -5.95 1.12
C SER A 252 -17.74 -5.46 2.57
N THR A 253 -17.29 -6.32 3.47
CA THR A 253 -17.40 -6.17 4.93
C THR A 253 -16.05 -6.35 5.61
N LEU A 254 -15.94 -5.90 6.87
CA LEU A 254 -14.76 -6.11 7.69
C LEU A 254 -14.50 -7.61 7.96
N ASP A 255 -15.56 -8.42 8.06
CA ASP A 255 -15.42 -9.89 8.14
C ASP A 255 -14.74 -10.45 6.88
N ARG A 256 -15.14 -10.00 5.68
CA ARG A 256 -14.51 -10.42 4.43
C ARG A 256 -13.04 -9.96 4.35
N TYR A 257 -12.72 -8.78 4.83
CA TYR A 257 -11.32 -8.33 4.95
C TYR A 257 -10.50 -9.32 5.80
N VAL A 258 -11.02 -9.69 6.98
CA VAL A 258 -10.32 -10.64 7.86
C VAL A 258 -10.29 -12.05 7.28
N ASP A 259 -11.26 -12.45 6.45
CA ASP A 259 -11.18 -13.72 5.70
C ASP A 259 -9.97 -13.73 4.74
N HIS A 260 -9.67 -12.60 4.06
CA HIS A 260 -8.44 -12.49 3.24
C HIS A 260 -7.18 -12.61 4.10
N VAL A 261 -7.14 -11.94 5.26
CA VAL A 261 -6.03 -12.04 6.23
C VAL A 261 -5.82 -13.49 6.63
N ALA A 262 -6.88 -14.17 7.08
CA ALA A 262 -6.82 -15.57 7.51
C ALA A 262 -6.35 -16.50 6.39
N TYR A 263 -6.84 -16.27 5.17
CA TYR A 263 -6.47 -17.08 4.01
C TYR A 263 -4.99 -16.95 3.64
N VAL A 264 -4.43 -15.75 3.68
CA VAL A 264 -2.99 -15.56 3.45
C VAL A 264 -2.19 -16.23 4.57
N ILE A 265 -2.64 -16.13 5.84
CA ILE A 265 -2.01 -16.82 6.97
C ILE A 265 -2.01 -18.35 6.74
N ASP A 266 -3.11 -18.92 6.28
CA ASP A 266 -3.23 -20.37 6.02
C ASP A 266 -2.25 -20.84 4.94
N LEU A 267 -1.95 -20.01 3.93
CA LEU A 267 -1.06 -20.36 2.83
C LEU A 267 0.42 -20.17 3.13
N ILE A 268 0.80 -19.09 3.83
CA ILE A 268 2.22 -18.70 4.01
C ILE A 268 2.61 -18.36 5.45
N GLY A 269 1.69 -18.52 6.39
CA GLY A 269 1.93 -18.25 7.81
C GLY A 269 1.77 -16.77 8.18
N ILE A 270 1.75 -16.53 9.48
CA ILE A 270 1.49 -15.20 10.07
C ILE A 270 2.58 -14.16 9.74
N ASP A 271 3.78 -14.57 9.37
CA ASP A 271 4.90 -13.68 9.05
C ASP A 271 4.80 -13.06 7.65
N GLY A 272 3.88 -13.56 6.82
CA GLY A 272 3.70 -13.14 5.43
C GLY A 272 2.56 -12.14 5.19
N VAL A 273 1.84 -11.66 6.21
CA VAL A 273 0.68 -10.78 6.03
C VAL A 273 0.83 -9.46 6.78
N GLY A 274 0.37 -8.37 6.17
CA GLY A 274 0.38 -7.02 6.73
C GLY A 274 -0.84 -6.21 6.26
N ILE A 275 -0.78 -4.91 6.48
CA ILE A 275 -1.80 -3.95 6.09
C ILE A 275 -1.32 -3.13 4.90
N GLY A 276 -2.19 -2.93 3.91
CA GLY A 276 -2.07 -1.97 2.83
C GLY A 276 -3.49 -1.56 2.47
N PHE A 277 -4.03 -0.58 3.20
CA PHE A 277 -5.46 -0.28 3.18
C PHE A 277 -5.97 0.19 1.83
N ASP A 278 -5.18 0.99 1.10
CA ASP A 278 -5.60 1.58 -0.17
C ASP A 278 -6.88 2.44 0.02
N PHE A 279 -6.88 3.26 1.06
CA PHE A 279 -7.99 4.17 1.32
C PHE A 279 -8.04 5.30 0.30
N PHE A 280 -9.16 5.44 -0.40
CA PHE A 280 -9.38 6.56 -1.32
C PHE A 280 -10.81 7.15 -1.23
N ASP A 281 -11.61 6.79 -0.23
CA ASP A 281 -12.92 7.40 0.00
C ASP A 281 -12.85 8.94 0.10
N PHE A 282 -11.75 9.45 0.69
CA PHE A 282 -11.52 10.91 0.80
C PHE A 282 -11.37 11.62 -0.55
N ILE A 283 -10.97 10.91 -1.62
CA ILE A 283 -10.96 11.37 -3.00
C ILE A 283 -12.33 11.12 -3.63
N TYR A 284 -12.84 9.90 -3.54
CA TYR A 284 -14.07 9.44 -4.17
C TYR A 284 -15.29 10.27 -3.79
N ARG A 285 -15.45 10.66 -2.53
CA ARG A 285 -16.58 11.50 -2.07
C ARG A 285 -16.57 12.91 -2.62
N ARG A 286 -15.45 13.38 -3.19
CA ARG A 286 -15.27 14.70 -3.80
C ARG A 286 -15.57 14.70 -5.29
N TRP A 287 -15.61 13.55 -5.92
CA TRP A 287 -15.91 13.40 -7.33
C TRP A 287 -17.36 13.75 -7.63
N SER A 288 -17.58 14.34 -8.81
CA SER A 288 -18.89 14.49 -9.42
C SER A 288 -19.51 13.12 -9.74
N GLU A 289 -20.80 13.11 -10.04
CA GLU A 289 -21.49 11.88 -10.46
C GLU A 289 -20.86 11.28 -11.74
N ASP A 290 -20.51 12.13 -12.71
CA ASP A 290 -19.90 11.69 -13.98
C ASP A 290 -18.52 11.07 -13.75
N GLU A 291 -17.69 11.62 -12.84
CA GLU A 291 -16.40 11.05 -12.47
C GLU A 291 -16.55 9.68 -11.78
N ARG A 292 -17.53 9.53 -10.88
CA ARG A 292 -17.84 8.24 -10.25
C ARG A 292 -18.32 7.21 -11.26
N VAL A 293 -19.16 7.59 -12.20
CA VAL A 293 -19.63 6.72 -13.30
C VAL A 293 -18.43 6.27 -14.14
N THR A 294 -17.55 7.19 -14.53
CA THR A 294 -16.33 6.89 -15.31
C THR A 294 -15.41 5.94 -14.54
N PHE A 295 -15.21 6.17 -13.24
CA PHE A 295 -14.42 5.30 -12.38
C PHE A 295 -14.97 3.87 -12.36
N HIS A 296 -16.28 3.69 -12.14
CA HIS A 296 -16.88 2.35 -12.08
C HIS A 296 -16.95 1.64 -13.45
N GLN A 297 -16.89 2.39 -14.55
CA GLN A 297 -16.73 1.80 -15.89
C GLN A 297 -15.32 1.22 -16.07
N LYS A 298 -14.29 1.91 -15.54
CA LYS A 298 -12.90 1.49 -15.62
C LYS A 298 -12.55 0.44 -14.57
N PHE A 299 -13.09 0.58 -13.36
CA PHE A 299 -12.83 -0.26 -12.20
C PHE A 299 -14.15 -0.83 -11.65
N PRO A 300 -14.70 -1.86 -12.30
CA PRO A 300 -15.98 -2.42 -11.90
C PRO A 300 -15.89 -3.12 -10.53
N ASN A 301 -17.00 -3.06 -9.78
CA ASN A 301 -17.15 -3.74 -8.49
C ASN A 301 -16.11 -3.32 -7.42
N VAL A 302 -15.65 -2.08 -7.46
CA VAL A 302 -14.93 -1.47 -6.33
C VAL A 302 -15.97 -1.01 -5.30
N HIS A 303 -15.89 -1.59 -4.11
CA HIS A 303 -16.81 -1.31 -3.01
C HIS A 303 -16.02 -1.02 -1.74
N PHE A 304 -16.44 0.00 -1.00
CA PHE A 304 -15.85 0.36 0.29
C PHE A 304 -16.45 -0.48 1.41
N ILE A 305 -15.65 -0.78 2.43
CA ILE A 305 -16.09 -1.39 3.68
C ILE A 305 -16.54 -0.26 4.61
N PRO A 306 -17.84 -0.19 4.99
CA PRO A 306 -18.35 0.95 5.78
C PRO A 306 -17.63 1.18 7.11
N ASP A 307 -17.18 0.11 7.77
CA ASP A 307 -16.49 0.16 9.05
C ASP A 307 -14.96 0.28 8.90
N LEU A 308 -14.43 0.44 7.67
CA LEU A 308 -13.02 0.56 7.35
C LEU A 308 -12.81 1.47 6.13
N LEU A 309 -13.18 2.77 6.26
CA LEU A 309 -13.16 3.76 5.17
C LEU A 309 -11.91 4.63 5.16
N HIS A 310 -11.28 4.84 6.31
CA HIS A 310 -10.13 5.71 6.50
C HIS A 310 -9.34 5.28 7.74
N HIS A 311 -8.16 5.85 7.92
CA HIS A 311 -7.22 5.47 8.97
C HIS A 311 -7.82 5.50 10.39
N GLY A 312 -8.71 6.45 10.68
CA GLY A 312 -9.40 6.50 11.98
C GLY A 312 -10.24 5.26 12.32
N HIS A 313 -10.57 4.44 11.31
CA HIS A 313 -11.29 3.17 11.51
C HIS A 313 -10.35 1.96 11.74
N ALA A 314 -9.03 2.14 11.77
CA ALA A 314 -8.08 1.02 11.93
C ALA A 314 -8.30 0.22 13.24
N ARG A 315 -8.81 0.87 14.29
CA ARG A 315 -9.17 0.21 15.57
C ARG A 315 -10.26 -0.83 15.37
N ASN A 316 -11.19 -0.64 14.43
CA ASN A 316 -12.24 -1.61 14.12
C ASN A 316 -11.64 -2.91 13.54
N LEU A 317 -10.59 -2.80 12.71
CA LEU A 317 -9.88 -3.98 12.22
C LEU A 317 -9.27 -4.78 13.39
N THR A 318 -8.60 -4.10 14.31
CA THR A 318 -7.99 -4.78 15.47
C THR A 318 -9.06 -5.44 16.36
N ALA A 319 -10.19 -4.77 16.59
CA ALA A 319 -11.31 -5.37 17.31
C ALA A 319 -11.81 -6.65 16.60
N LYS A 320 -11.92 -6.63 15.26
CA LYS A 320 -12.34 -7.79 14.46
C LYS A 320 -11.31 -8.92 14.51
N LEU A 321 -10.00 -8.62 14.45
CA LEU A 321 -8.95 -9.64 14.60
C LEU A 321 -9.01 -10.32 15.98
N ILE A 322 -9.29 -9.55 17.04
CA ILE A 322 -9.50 -10.08 18.40
C ILE A 322 -10.74 -10.99 18.45
N GLU A 323 -11.87 -10.52 17.89
CA GLU A 323 -13.12 -11.29 17.79
C GLU A 323 -12.91 -12.63 17.04
N ARG A 324 -12.10 -12.63 15.98
CA ARG A 324 -11.76 -13.82 15.18
C ARG A 324 -10.71 -14.72 15.89
N GLY A 325 -10.30 -14.40 17.12
CA GLY A 325 -9.50 -15.26 17.99
C GLY A 325 -7.99 -15.16 17.80
N LEU A 326 -7.49 -14.15 17.09
CA LEU A 326 -6.05 -13.96 16.98
C LEU A 326 -5.45 -13.53 18.33
N ASN A 327 -4.29 -14.07 18.68
CA ASN A 327 -3.55 -13.65 19.86
C ASN A 327 -2.76 -12.36 19.61
N ASP A 328 -2.31 -11.70 20.67
CA ASP A 328 -1.63 -10.39 20.62
C ASP A 328 -0.42 -10.40 19.68
N ARG A 329 0.40 -11.45 19.75
CA ARG A 329 1.60 -11.57 18.89
C ARG A 329 1.23 -11.66 17.41
N GLN A 330 0.15 -12.36 17.07
CA GLN A 330 -0.33 -12.45 15.69
C GLN A 330 -0.86 -11.08 15.21
N ILE A 331 -1.62 -10.39 16.05
CA ILE A 331 -2.15 -9.06 15.75
C ILE A 331 -1.00 -8.05 15.55
N GLU A 332 -0.03 -8.00 16.46
CA GLU A 332 1.14 -7.13 16.30
C GLU A 332 1.93 -7.40 15.01
N LYS A 333 2.03 -8.67 14.58
CA LYS A 333 2.68 -9.02 13.32
C LYS A 333 1.95 -8.41 12.14
N ILE A 334 0.63 -8.52 12.09
CA ILE A 334 -0.21 -7.96 11.03
C ILE A 334 -0.14 -6.43 11.05
N LEU A 335 -0.26 -5.81 12.23
CA LEU A 335 -0.34 -4.36 12.35
C LEU A 335 0.97 -3.65 11.99
N PHE A 336 2.13 -4.22 12.33
CA PHE A 336 3.40 -3.53 12.14
C PHE A 336 4.66 -4.42 12.04
N ARG A 337 4.78 -5.55 12.81
CA ARG A 337 6.07 -6.25 12.93
C ARG A 337 6.56 -6.85 11.60
N ASN A 338 5.65 -7.32 10.77
CA ASN A 338 6.02 -7.92 9.49
C ASN A 338 6.59 -6.87 8.53
N TRP A 339 5.98 -5.68 8.47
CA TRP A 339 6.53 -4.57 7.69
C TRP A 339 7.85 -4.07 8.26
N MET A 340 7.96 -3.93 9.59
CA MET A 340 9.21 -3.51 10.23
C MET A 340 10.35 -4.48 9.95
N ARG A 341 10.09 -5.80 9.87
CA ARG A 341 11.08 -6.81 9.46
C ARG A 341 11.55 -6.56 8.02
N ILE A 342 10.65 -6.32 7.09
CA ILE A 342 10.99 -5.99 5.69
C ILE A 342 11.84 -4.72 5.62
N PHE A 343 11.49 -3.68 6.38
CA PHE A 343 12.26 -2.44 6.40
C PHE A 343 13.65 -2.63 7.02
N GLU A 344 13.78 -3.45 8.07
CA GLU A 344 15.08 -3.76 8.68
C GLU A 344 16.00 -4.52 7.73
N GLU A 345 15.44 -5.40 6.89
CA GLU A 345 16.20 -6.21 5.95
C GLU A 345 16.56 -5.43 4.67
N LEU A 346 15.71 -4.52 4.21
CA LEU A 346 15.81 -3.95 2.87
C LEU A 346 16.14 -2.45 2.81
N LEU A 347 15.93 -1.67 3.90
CA LEU A 347 16.19 -0.23 4.01
C LEU A 347 17.31 0.09 5.01
#